data_89d1b5572e8e2cb5fa07468c7c343196
#
_entry.id   89d1b5572e8e2cb5fa07468c7c343196
#
_cell.length_a   1.000
_cell.length_b   1.000
_cell.length_c   1.000
_cell.angle_alpha   90.00
_cell.angle_beta   90.00
_cell.angle_gamma   90.00
#
_symmetry.space_group_name_H-M   'P 1'
#
loop_
_entity.id
_entity.type
_entity.pdbx_description
1 polymer ?
#
loop_
_entity_poly.entity_id
_entity_poly.type
_entity_poly.pdbx_seq_one_letter_code
_entity_poly.pdbx_strand_id
1 'polypeptide(L)'
;MENLASAGFTAQQIMAAMPGLLDLAAVSGGDVAAAAEVAASALNAFGLGAEKAGHVANVFAKAAADTNAECLDMGDAMKYVAPVAAAMCISLEETAAAIGIMSDAGIKGSQAGTSLRGALSRIAKPTEIMQETMEKLGISFYDAEGNMLSLKDQIAVLEEAFVGLSQEQRNQALVTLYGQESLSGMLALIEAGPEGLEALTQSLKDSEGAAQEMAETINNTLKGDIDGLMGSLETLGIAFYESISDPLKNAVQTAEGYVNQLTKIFESEGLGGLAAGIGSILSDAVTSIADSAPAMIEAAADLVSSFAEGIAENAPALLEAAVNIG
;
A
#
# COMPACT_ATOMS: atom_id res chain seq x y z
N MET A 1 -0.14 4.63 -9.85
CA MET A 1 0.42 5.70 -10.69
C MET A 1 -0.13 7.07 -10.31
N GLU A 2 -1.45 7.25 -10.32
CA GLU A 2 -2.11 8.52 -9.98
C GLU A 2 -1.76 9.02 -8.57
N ASN A 3 -1.74 8.14 -7.57
CA ASN A 3 -1.38 8.47 -6.18
C ASN A 3 0.04 9.06 -6.07
N LEU A 4 1.01 8.50 -6.80
CA LEU A 4 2.39 9.01 -6.81
C LEU A 4 2.50 10.34 -7.55
N ALA A 5 1.80 10.49 -8.67
CA ALA A 5 1.75 11.76 -9.39
C ALA A 5 1.10 12.86 -8.54
N SER A 6 0.03 12.54 -7.80
CA SER A 6 -0.62 13.45 -6.85
C SER A 6 0.28 13.80 -5.65
N ALA A 7 1.18 12.89 -5.27
CA ALA A 7 2.20 13.12 -4.25
C ALA A 7 3.41 13.95 -4.76
N GLY A 8 3.41 14.37 -6.04
CA GLY A 8 4.40 15.25 -6.62
C GLY A 8 5.56 14.56 -7.34
N PHE A 9 5.50 13.23 -7.52
CA PHE A 9 6.56 12.48 -8.22
C PHE A 9 6.43 12.62 -9.74
N THR A 10 7.54 12.82 -10.42
CA THR A 10 7.62 12.82 -11.89
C THR A 10 7.47 11.41 -12.47
N ALA A 11 7.12 11.28 -13.75
CA ALA A 11 6.99 9.99 -14.42
C ALA A 11 8.26 9.11 -14.29
N GLN A 12 9.45 9.71 -14.37
CA GLN A 12 10.72 9.00 -14.21
C GLN A 12 10.90 8.49 -12.78
N GLN A 13 10.53 9.28 -11.78
CA GLN A 13 10.57 8.89 -10.37
C GLN A 13 9.56 7.77 -10.07
N ILE A 14 8.38 7.85 -10.66
CA ILE A 14 7.35 6.79 -10.54
C ILE A 14 7.87 5.47 -11.12
N MET A 15 8.52 5.50 -12.29
CA MET A 15 9.14 4.30 -12.87
C MET A 15 10.24 3.72 -11.97
N ALA A 16 11.06 4.57 -11.36
CA ALA A 16 12.10 4.11 -10.44
C ALA A 16 11.54 3.49 -9.14
N ALA A 17 10.39 3.97 -8.67
CA ALA A 17 9.72 3.45 -7.49
C ALA A 17 8.97 2.12 -7.73
N MET A 18 8.59 1.82 -8.98
CA MET A 18 7.70 0.70 -9.31
C MET A 18 8.16 -0.66 -8.77
N PRO A 19 9.42 -1.08 -8.87
CA PRO A 19 9.82 -2.37 -8.31
C PRO A 19 9.50 -2.49 -6.82
N GLY A 20 9.93 -1.52 -6.01
CA GLY A 20 9.66 -1.52 -4.57
C GLY A 20 8.17 -1.43 -4.21
N LEU A 21 7.38 -0.76 -5.05
CA LEU A 21 5.92 -0.69 -4.85
C LEU A 21 5.23 -2.02 -5.16
N LEU A 22 5.72 -2.76 -6.16
CA LEU A 22 5.21 -4.09 -6.47
C LEU A 22 5.56 -5.09 -5.36
N ASP A 23 6.79 -5.02 -4.84
CA ASP A 23 7.20 -5.82 -3.69
C ASP A 23 6.33 -5.50 -2.47
N LEU A 24 6.11 -4.22 -2.17
CA LEU A 24 5.23 -3.81 -1.07
C LEU A 24 3.78 -4.24 -1.29
N ALA A 25 3.27 -4.15 -2.51
CA ALA A 25 1.92 -4.62 -2.83
C ALA A 25 1.80 -6.14 -2.62
N ALA A 26 2.77 -6.91 -3.08
CA ALA A 26 2.79 -8.37 -2.91
C ALA A 26 2.72 -8.78 -1.44
N VAL A 27 3.49 -8.12 -0.56
CA VAL A 27 3.47 -8.39 0.90
C VAL A 27 2.29 -7.77 1.63
N SER A 28 1.52 -6.90 0.97
CA SER A 28 0.34 -6.21 1.52
C SER A 28 -1.01 -6.75 1.00
N GLY A 29 -1.02 -7.95 0.42
CA GLY A 29 -2.24 -8.58 -0.09
C GLY A 29 -2.62 -8.21 -1.51
N GLY A 30 -1.70 -7.66 -2.31
CA GLY A 30 -1.86 -7.39 -3.74
C GLY A 30 -2.42 -6.00 -4.10
N ASP A 31 -2.73 -5.16 -3.12
CA ASP A 31 -3.25 -3.81 -3.39
C ASP A 31 -2.13 -2.82 -3.72
N VAL A 32 -1.84 -2.67 -5.02
CA VAL A 32 -0.83 -1.73 -5.53
C VAL A 32 -1.19 -0.27 -5.22
N ALA A 33 -2.48 0.06 -5.14
CA ALA A 33 -2.90 1.44 -4.85
C ALA A 33 -2.63 1.80 -3.38
N ALA A 34 -2.95 0.90 -2.45
CA ALA A 34 -2.64 1.07 -1.03
C ALA A 34 -1.12 1.10 -0.79
N ALA A 35 -0.36 0.19 -1.41
CA ALA A 35 1.09 0.17 -1.33
C ALA A 35 1.73 1.48 -1.84
N ALA A 36 1.24 2.02 -2.97
CA ALA A 36 1.71 3.28 -3.52
C ALA A 36 1.42 4.47 -2.59
N GLU A 37 0.25 4.51 -1.98
CA GLU A 37 -0.12 5.57 -1.03
C GLU A 37 0.76 5.55 0.21
N VAL A 38 0.96 4.38 0.79
CA VAL A 38 1.78 4.15 1.98
C VAL A 38 3.25 4.52 1.73
N ALA A 39 3.82 4.02 0.62
CA ALA A 39 5.20 4.33 0.25
C ALA A 39 5.40 5.82 -0.04
N ALA A 40 4.49 6.45 -0.81
CA ALA A 40 4.55 7.88 -1.10
C ALA A 40 4.51 8.73 0.18
N SER A 41 3.66 8.35 1.14
CA SER A 41 3.55 9.03 2.42
C SER A 41 4.86 8.96 3.22
N ALA A 42 5.49 7.78 3.30
CA ALA A 42 6.76 7.61 3.98
C ALA A 42 7.90 8.36 3.26
N LEU A 43 8.02 8.20 1.93
CA LEU A 43 9.03 8.89 1.12
C LEU A 43 8.97 10.41 1.32
N ASN A 44 7.78 10.99 1.19
CA ASN A 44 7.60 12.44 1.33
C ASN A 44 7.88 12.93 2.75
N ALA A 45 7.40 12.22 3.77
CA ALA A 45 7.57 12.64 5.15
C ALA A 45 9.04 12.65 5.59
N PHE A 46 9.81 11.63 5.19
CA PHE A 46 11.24 11.53 5.50
C PHE A 46 12.15 12.20 4.47
N GLY A 47 11.59 12.88 3.45
CA GLY A 47 12.35 13.56 2.40
C GLY A 47 13.18 12.61 1.55
N LEU A 48 12.74 11.36 1.39
CA LEU A 48 13.42 10.34 0.61
C LEU A 48 13.04 10.46 -0.87
N GLY A 49 14.01 10.21 -1.76
CA GLY A 49 13.74 10.14 -3.19
C GLY A 49 12.94 8.87 -3.56
N ALA A 50 12.30 8.89 -4.72
CA ALA A 50 11.46 7.80 -5.21
C ALA A 50 12.22 6.46 -5.36
N GLU A 51 13.53 6.54 -5.65
CA GLU A 51 14.43 5.38 -5.72
C GLU A 51 14.56 4.62 -4.38
N LYS A 52 14.13 5.23 -3.29
CA LYS A 52 14.09 4.60 -1.96
C LYS A 52 12.78 3.85 -1.66
N ALA A 53 11.86 3.75 -2.64
CA ALA A 53 10.62 2.99 -2.45
C ALA A 53 10.87 1.52 -2.09
N GLY A 54 11.89 0.88 -2.70
CA GLY A 54 12.31 -0.47 -2.33
C GLY A 54 12.84 -0.56 -0.88
N HIS A 55 13.55 0.46 -0.42
CA HIS A 55 14.01 0.53 0.97
C HIS A 55 12.82 0.64 1.96
N VAL A 56 11.85 1.51 1.66
CA VAL A 56 10.61 1.61 2.47
C VAL A 56 9.87 0.27 2.51
N ALA A 57 9.74 -0.40 1.35
CA ALA A 57 9.12 -1.72 1.26
C ALA A 57 9.86 -2.76 2.12
N ASN A 58 11.18 -2.80 2.05
CA ASN A 58 12.02 -3.70 2.84
C ASN A 58 11.87 -3.46 4.35
N VAL A 59 11.91 -2.19 4.79
CA VAL A 59 11.72 -1.83 6.20
C VAL A 59 10.36 -2.28 6.71
N PHE A 60 9.28 -2.09 5.94
CA PHE A 60 7.93 -2.48 6.36
C PHE A 60 7.74 -3.99 6.34
N ALA A 61 8.25 -4.69 5.33
CA ALA A 61 8.21 -6.15 5.27
C ALA A 61 9.01 -6.77 6.41
N LYS A 62 10.20 -6.24 6.70
CA LYS A 62 11.03 -6.71 7.81
C LYS A 62 10.37 -6.46 9.16
N ALA A 63 9.78 -5.27 9.36
CA ALA A 63 9.03 -4.97 10.55
C ALA A 63 7.83 -5.92 10.74
N ALA A 64 7.10 -6.24 9.67
CA ALA A 64 6.01 -7.21 9.71
C ALA A 64 6.48 -8.65 9.97
N ALA A 65 7.70 -9.00 9.53
CA ALA A 65 8.28 -10.31 9.82
C ALA A 65 8.79 -10.45 11.27
N ASP A 66 9.31 -9.36 11.83
CA ASP A 66 9.94 -9.35 13.16
C ASP A 66 8.95 -9.02 14.31
N THR A 67 7.73 -8.55 13.99
CA THR A 67 6.72 -8.12 14.98
C THR A 67 5.31 -8.55 14.57
N ASN A 68 4.33 -8.25 15.40
CA ASN A 68 2.89 -8.46 15.11
C ASN A 68 2.27 -7.39 14.20
N ALA A 69 3.06 -6.49 13.62
CA ALA A 69 2.55 -5.50 12.67
C ALA A 69 2.30 -6.12 11.29
N GLU A 70 1.37 -5.57 10.54
CA GLU A 70 1.22 -5.83 9.11
C GLU A 70 1.84 -4.67 8.31
N CYS A 71 2.26 -4.92 7.05
CA CYS A 71 2.87 -3.88 6.22
C CYS A 71 1.95 -2.65 6.04
N LEU A 72 0.64 -2.87 5.90
CA LEU A 72 -0.35 -1.78 5.82
C LEU A 72 -0.51 -1.05 7.15
N ASP A 73 -0.46 -1.75 8.29
CA ASP A 73 -0.46 -1.13 9.62
C ASP A 73 0.71 -0.18 9.80
N MET A 74 1.91 -0.58 9.32
CA MET A 74 3.09 0.28 9.31
C MET A 74 2.83 1.56 8.52
N GLY A 75 2.27 1.43 7.33
CA GLY A 75 1.91 2.56 6.49
C GLY A 75 0.88 3.48 7.11
N ASP A 76 -0.16 2.92 7.70
CA ASP A 76 -1.20 3.69 8.38
C ASP A 76 -0.65 4.44 9.60
N ALA A 77 0.24 3.82 10.37
CA ALA A 77 0.93 4.51 11.46
C ALA A 77 1.81 5.64 10.95
N MET A 78 2.58 5.41 9.88
CA MET A 78 3.48 6.39 9.28
C MET A 78 2.75 7.64 8.77
N LYS A 79 1.54 7.55 8.23
CA LYS A 79 0.72 8.71 7.83
C LYS A 79 0.57 9.73 8.97
N TYR A 80 0.54 9.28 10.20
CA TYR A 80 0.35 10.14 11.38
C TYR A 80 1.67 10.61 11.99
N VAL A 81 2.65 9.73 12.16
CA VAL A 81 3.86 10.02 12.93
C VAL A 81 5.03 10.51 12.09
N ALA A 82 5.16 10.05 10.83
CA ALA A 82 6.36 10.30 10.04
C ALA A 82 6.72 11.79 9.87
N PRO A 83 5.78 12.74 9.64
CA PRO A 83 6.14 14.16 9.54
C PRO A 83 6.75 14.72 10.83
N VAL A 84 6.30 14.23 11.98
CA VAL A 84 6.81 14.67 13.29
C VAL A 84 8.15 14.01 13.60
N ALA A 85 8.27 12.70 13.36
CA ALA A 85 9.51 11.96 13.54
C ALA A 85 10.65 12.54 12.68
N ALA A 86 10.39 12.76 11.39
CA ALA A 86 11.35 13.37 10.47
C ALA A 86 11.79 14.77 10.90
N ALA A 87 10.84 15.62 11.34
CA ALA A 87 11.15 16.96 11.85
C ALA A 87 12.04 16.92 13.12
N MET A 88 12.04 15.81 13.85
CA MET A 88 12.86 15.58 15.04
C MET A 88 14.11 14.74 14.74
N CYS A 89 14.46 14.54 13.47
CA CYS A 89 15.60 13.76 13.02
C CYS A 89 15.58 12.28 13.47
N ILE A 90 14.40 11.74 13.78
CA ILE A 90 14.20 10.31 14.04
C ILE A 90 14.07 9.60 12.70
N SER A 91 14.81 8.52 12.47
CA SER A 91 14.85 7.83 11.17
C SER A 91 13.56 7.04 10.87
N LEU A 92 13.40 6.62 9.61
CA LEU A 92 12.34 5.72 9.16
C LEU A 92 12.38 4.41 9.96
N GLU A 93 13.58 3.81 10.08
CA GLU A 93 13.78 2.53 10.74
C GLU A 93 13.48 2.59 12.24
N GLU A 94 13.93 3.64 12.91
CA GLU A 94 13.68 3.82 14.34
C GLU A 94 12.19 4.08 14.62
N THR A 95 11.53 4.85 13.74
CA THR A 95 10.08 5.08 13.80
C THR A 95 9.32 3.78 13.56
N ALA A 96 9.73 2.98 12.56
CA ALA A 96 9.13 1.68 12.25
C ALA A 96 9.34 0.68 13.39
N ALA A 97 10.53 0.65 14.00
CA ALA A 97 10.81 -0.20 15.16
C ALA A 97 9.89 0.14 16.35
N ALA A 98 9.70 1.43 16.63
CA ALA A 98 8.79 1.84 17.69
C ALA A 98 7.33 1.43 17.42
N ILE A 99 6.86 1.57 16.17
CA ILE A 99 5.53 1.10 15.74
C ILE A 99 5.43 -0.43 15.88
N GLY A 100 6.47 -1.18 15.49
CA GLY A 100 6.53 -2.63 15.59
C GLY A 100 6.38 -3.10 17.04
N ILE A 101 7.15 -2.51 17.97
CA ILE A 101 7.05 -2.80 19.40
C ILE A 101 5.65 -2.47 19.95
N MET A 102 5.06 -1.35 19.55
CA MET A 102 3.69 -1.02 19.95
C MET A 102 2.69 -2.06 19.37
N SER A 103 2.94 -2.57 18.17
CA SER A 103 2.09 -3.58 17.54
C SER A 103 2.14 -4.93 18.28
N ASP A 104 3.29 -5.31 18.83
CA ASP A 104 3.45 -6.48 19.70
C ASP A 104 2.61 -6.36 20.97
N ALA A 105 2.46 -5.14 21.49
CA ALA A 105 1.58 -4.82 22.62
C ALA A 105 0.10 -4.64 22.20
N GLY A 106 -0.27 -4.93 20.94
CA GLY A 106 -1.63 -4.83 20.41
C GLY A 106 -2.06 -3.44 19.96
N ILE A 107 -1.15 -2.47 19.92
CA ILE A 107 -1.41 -1.09 19.48
C ILE A 107 -0.96 -0.98 18.03
N LYS A 108 -1.87 -1.07 17.06
CA LYS A 108 -1.55 -1.20 15.62
C LYS A 108 -2.01 0.00 14.79
N GLY A 109 -1.44 0.11 13.59
CA GLY A 109 -1.88 1.04 12.55
C GLY A 109 -1.95 2.49 13.03
N SER A 110 -3.04 3.17 12.70
CA SER A 110 -3.26 4.58 13.04
C SER A 110 -3.20 4.87 14.55
N GLN A 111 -3.53 3.89 15.40
CA GLN A 111 -3.45 4.03 16.84
C GLN A 111 -1.99 4.15 17.32
N ALA A 112 -1.10 3.29 16.83
CA ALA A 112 0.33 3.37 17.11
C ALA A 112 0.93 4.69 16.63
N GLY A 113 0.63 5.07 15.38
CA GLY A 113 1.09 6.33 14.80
C GLY A 113 0.61 7.56 15.56
N THR A 114 -0.65 7.58 15.99
CA THR A 114 -1.22 8.69 16.77
C THR A 114 -0.61 8.75 18.16
N SER A 115 -0.42 7.61 18.82
CA SER A 115 0.22 7.52 20.14
C SER A 115 1.65 8.05 20.10
N LEU A 116 2.47 7.57 19.16
CA LEU A 116 3.87 8.01 19.04
C LEU A 116 3.97 9.49 18.63
N ARG A 117 3.15 9.94 17.67
CA ARG A 117 3.06 11.37 17.32
C ARG A 117 2.72 12.24 18.51
N GLY A 118 1.74 11.82 19.32
CA GLY A 118 1.31 12.52 20.54
C GLY A 118 2.46 12.65 21.53
N ALA A 119 3.17 11.55 21.79
CA ALA A 119 4.34 11.53 22.67
C ALA A 119 5.42 12.51 22.20
N LEU A 120 5.85 12.41 20.93
CA LEU A 120 6.88 13.26 20.36
C LEU A 120 6.49 14.74 20.37
N SER A 121 5.25 15.06 19.97
CA SER A 121 4.77 16.44 19.93
C SER A 121 4.74 17.10 21.31
N ARG A 122 4.45 16.34 22.37
CA ARG A 122 4.45 16.85 23.74
C ARG A 122 5.86 17.16 24.25
N ILE A 123 6.83 16.28 23.94
CA ILE A 123 8.24 16.51 24.29
C ILE A 123 8.79 17.72 23.56
N ALA A 124 8.44 17.92 22.29
CA ALA A 124 8.90 19.08 21.52
C ALA A 124 8.40 20.43 22.07
N LYS A 125 7.25 20.43 22.73
CA LYS A 125 6.67 21.64 23.36
C LYS A 125 6.13 21.30 24.75
N PRO A 126 7.02 21.11 25.75
CA PRO A 126 6.61 20.75 27.10
C PRO A 126 5.85 21.90 27.79
N THR A 127 4.81 21.54 28.53
CA THR A 127 4.10 22.45 29.41
C THR A 127 4.94 22.73 30.67
N GLU A 128 4.60 23.77 31.44
CA GLU A 128 5.27 24.10 32.67
C GLU A 128 5.34 22.91 33.67
N ILE A 129 4.22 22.20 33.81
CA ILE A 129 4.15 21.00 34.66
C ILE A 129 5.05 19.87 34.15
N MET A 130 5.18 19.72 32.83
CA MET A 130 6.11 18.75 32.24
C MET A 130 7.57 19.15 32.54
N GLN A 131 7.92 20.42 32.37
CA GLN A 131 9.26 20.93 32.64
C GLN A 131 9.65 20.72 34.13
N GLU A 132 8.76 21.06 35.07
CA GLU A 132 8.97 20.80 36.51
C GLU A 132 9.16 19.30 36.80
N THR A 133 8.40 18.43 36.10
CA THR A 133 8.53 16.97 36.26
C THR A 133 9.87 16.49 35.70
N MET A 134 10.28 16.99 34.53
CA MET A 134 11.57 16.66 33.91
C MET A 134 12.73 17.11 34.78
N GLU A 135 12.71 18.36 35.30
CA GLU A 135 13.74 18.86 36.24
C GLU A 135 13.82 18.02 37.49
N LYS A 136 12.68 17.68 38.09
CA LYS A 136 12.59 16.90 39.33
C LYS A 136 13.15 15.48 39.19
N LEU A 137 13.01 14.89 37.99
CA LEU A 137 13.48 13.54 37.69
C LEU A 137 14.83 13.51 36.97
N GLY A 138 15.42 14.68 36.66
CA GLY A 138 16.67 14.77 35.91
C GLY A 138 16.56 14.34 34.44
N ILE A 139 15.37 14.45 33.85
CA ILE A 139 15.11 14.04 32.49
C ILE A 139 15.46 15.16 31.50
N SER A 140 16.30 14.87 30.50
CA SER A 140 16.48 15.71 29.30
C SER A 140 16.34 14.86 28.07
N PHE A 141 15.47 15.26 27.14
CA PHE A 141 15.29 14.61 25.83
C PHE A 141 16.11 15.30 24.73
N TYR A 142 17.04 16.19 25.11
CA TYR A 142 17.91 16.92 24.20
C TYR A 142 19.37 16.75 24.65
N ASP A 143 20.25 16.69 23.65
CA ASP A 143 21.72 16.70 23.88
C ASP A 143 22.23 18.10 24.25
N ALA A 144 23.55 18.22 24.47
CA ALA A 144 24.17 19.47 24.82
C ALA A 144 24.13 20.54 23.71
N GLU A 145 23.95 20.12 22.47
CA GLU A 145 23.83 20.94 21.27
C GLU A 145 22.38 21.37 21.00
N GLY A 146 21.40 20.80 21.72
CA GLY A 146 19.97 21.10 21.60
C GLY A 146 19.26 20.26 20.55
N ASN A 147 19.88 19.18 20.07
CA ASN A 147 19.21 18.22 19.18
C ASN A 147 18.40 17.23 20.04
N MET A 148 17.26 16.76 19.50
CA MET A 148 16.49 15.73 20.15
C MET A 148 17.27 14.41 20.15
N LEU A 149 17.26 13.73 21.29
CA LEU A 149 17.82 12.38 21.42
C LEU A 149 17.08 11.37 20.57
N SER A 150 17.75 10.30 20.14
CA SER A 150 17.11 9.15 19.52
C SER A 150 16.01 8.56 20.43
N LEU A 151 15.04 7.84 19.87
CA LEU A 151 14.01 7.17 20.69
C LEU A 151 14.63 6.20 21.70
N LYS A 152 15.65 5.46 21.27
CA LYS A 152 16.44 4.60 22.15
C LYS A 152 16.98 5.37 23.35
N ASP A 153 17.67 6.50 23.11
CA ASP A 153 18.28 7.29 24.17
C ASP A 153 17.22 7.96 25.06
N GLN A 154 16.06 8.35 24.48
CA GLN A 154 14.92 8.84 25.26
C GLN A 154 14.39 7.77 26.21
N ILE A 155 14.27 6.50 25.76
CA ILE A 155 13.85 5.39 26.62
C ILE A 155 14.90 5.12 27.71
N ALA A 156 16.20 5.16 27.37
CA ALA A 156 17.28 4.98 28.33
C ALA A 156 17.25 6.05 29.46
N VAL A 157 17.03 7.32 29.09
CA VAL A 157 16.86 8.42 30.04
C VAL A 157 15.68 8.18 30.98
N LEU A 158 14.56 7.67 30.46
CA LEU A 158 13.37 7.35 31.25
C LEU A 158 13.64 6.18 32.22
N GLU A 159 14.30 5.13 31.75
CA GLU A 159 14.65 3.98 32.59
C GLU A 159 15.52 4.42 33.77
N GLU A 160 16.57 5.22 33.52
CA GLU A 160 17.44 5.75 34.55
C GLU A 160 16.68 6.64 35.54
N ALA A 161 15.85 7.56 35.03
CA ALA A 161 15.05 8.48 35.84
C ALA A 161 14.03 7.76 36.72
N PHE A 162 13.57 6.57 36.31
CA PHE A 162 12.58 5.80 37.04
C PHE A 162 13.15 4.81 38.06
N VAL A 163 14.47 4.72 38.17
CA VAL A 163 15.11 3.89 39.19
C VAL A 163 14.69 4.36 40.60
N GLY A 164 14.18 3.41 41.37
CA GLY A 164 13.74 3.69 42.74
C GLY A 164 12.34 4.32 42.91
N LEU A 165 11.66 4.67 41.81
CA LEU A 165 10.27 5.13 41.87
C LEU A 165 9.29 3.96 42.02
N SER A 166 8.21 4.20 42.79
CA SER A 166 7.08 3.28 42.83
C SER A 166 6.34 3.24 41.48
N GLN A 167 5.56 2.18 41.23
CA GLN A 167 4.73 2.05 40.02
C GLN A 167 3.78 3.25 39.87
N GLU A 168 3.19 3.73 40.98
CA GLU A 168 2.31 4.89 40.96
C GLU A 168 3.06 6.15 40.51
N GLN A 169 4.26 6.39 41.03
CA GLN A 169 5.09 7.55 40.66
C GLN A 169 5.51 7.51 39.19
N ARG A 170 5.90 6.32 38.69
CA ARG A 170 6.23 6.13 37.25
C ARG A 170 5.02 6.44 36.36
N ASN A 171 3.87 5.88 36.69
CA ASN A 171 2.64 6.09 35.88
C ASN A 171 2.24 7.57 35.92
N GLN A 172 2.35 8.25 37.06
CA GLN A 172 2.05 9.67 37.18
C GLN A 172 3.01 10.52 36.32
N ALA A 173 4.29 10.20 36.33
CA ALA A 173 5.28 10.87 35.49
C ALA A 173 5.00 10.66 34.02
N LEU A 174 4.72 9.41 33.58
CA LEU A 174 4.42 9.09 32.21
C LEU A 174 3.14 9.78 31.70
N VAL A 175 2.08 9.81 32.51
CA VAL A 175 0.85 10.52 32.15
C VAL A 175 1.12 12.03 32.04
N THR A 176 1.93 12.58 32.91
CA THR A 176 2.31 14.01 32.85
C THR A 176 3.09 14.32 31.57
N LEU A 177 4.09 13.51 31.24
CA LEU A 177 4.97 13.73 30.09
C LEU A 177 4.25 13.45 28.75
N TYR A 178 3.56 12.34 28.64
CA TYR A 178 3.04 11.84 27.36
C TYR A 178 1.53 11.96 27.18
N GLY A 179 0.78 12.21 28.26
CA GLY A 179 -0.69 12.20 28.24
C GLY A 179 -1.26 10.78 28.30
N GLN A 180 -2.58 10.69 28.52
CA GLN A 180 -3.26 9.39 28.62
C GLN A 180 -3.33 8.66 27.28
N GLU A 181 -3.45 9.40 26.18
CA GLU A 181 -3.57 8.85 24.83
C GLU A 181 -2.29 8.13 24.37
N SER A 182 -1.12 8.61 24.81
CA SER A 182 0.18 8.03 24.44
C SER A 182 0.72 7.06 25.49
N LEU A 183 0.07 6.95 26.65
CA LEU A 183 0.58 6.19 27.79
C LEU A 183 0.85 4.72 27.44
N SER A 184 -0.12 4.04 26.82
CA SER A 184 0.00 2.62 26.49
C SER A 184 1.12 2.33 25.49
N GLY A 185 1.27 3.19 24.47
CA GLY A 185 2.37 3.07 23.50
C GLY A 185 3.73 3.30 24.13
N MET A 186 3.84 4.32 25.00
CA MET A 186 5.11 4.60 25.70
C MET A 186 5.47 3.53 26.73
N LEU A 187 4.47 2.93 27.40
CA LEU A 187 4.71 1.78 28.27
C LEU A 187 5.27 0.58 27.51
N ALA A 188 4.75 0.28 26.31
CA ALA A 188 5.28 -0.78 25.48
C ALA A 188 6.75 -0.54 25.08
N LEU A 189 7.09 0.70 24.70
CA LEU A 189 8.48 1.05 24.37
C LEU A 189 9.42 0.96 25.59
N ILE A 190 8.97 1.41 26.74
CA ILE A 190 9.76 1.32 27.99
C ILE A 190 9.92 -0.15 28.42
N GLU A 191 8.89 -0.99 28.23
CA GLU A 191 8.96 -2.42 28.54
C GLU A 191 9.95 -3.16 27.62
N ALA A 192 10.00 -2.79 26.34
CA ALA A 192 10.99 -3.32 25.40
C ALA A 192 12.43 -2.87 25.73
N GLY A 193 12.56 -1.71 26.38
CA GLY A 193 13.83 -1.10 26.73
C GLY A 193 14.63 -0.53 25.57
N PRO A 194 15.72 0.20 25.85
CA PRO A 194 16.57 0.79 24.83
C PRO A 194 17.26 -0.28 23.96
N GLU A 195 17.65 -1.42 24.54
CA GLU A 195 18.28 -2.53 23.81
C GLU A 195 17.29 -3.22 22.84
N GLY A 196 16.04 -3.41 23.24
CA GLY A 196 15.00 -4.00 22.39
C GLY A 196 14.68 -3.09 21.21
N LEU A 197 14.54 -1.79 21.46
CA LEU A 197 14.31 -0.81 20.39
C LEU A 197 15.52 -0.71 19.43
N GLU A 198 16.75 -0.70 19.96
CA GLU A 198 17.96 -0.69 19.13
C GLU A 198 18.11 -1.96 18.29
N ALA A 199 17.88 -3.13 18.88
CA ALA A 199 17.99 -4.41 18.17
C ALA A 199 17.01 -4.46 17.00
N LEU A 200 15.77 -4.06 17.20
CA LEU A 200 14.78 -3.99 16.12
C LEU A 200 15.16 -2.91 15.10
N THR A 201 15.57 -1.72 15.54
CA THR A 201 16.03 -0.66 14.62
C THR A 201 17.17 -1.12 13.74
N GLN A 202 18.14 -1.87 14.30
CA GLN A 202 19.26 -2.40 13.52
C GLN A 202 18.79 -3.49 12.55
N SER A 203 17.88 -4.38 12.97
CA SER A 203 17.26 -5.38 12.07
C SER A 203 16.58 -4.71 10.88
N LEU A 204 15.90 -3.58 11.09
CA LEU A 204 15.25 -2.83 10.02
C LEU A 204 16.24 -2.08 9.11
N LYS A 205 17.38 -1.62 9.63
CA LYS A 205 18.47 -1.07 8.80
C LYS A 205 19.07 -2.13 7.88
N ASP A 206 19.13 -3.37 8.35
CA ASP A 206 19.68 -4.51 7.62
C ASP A 206 18.58 -5.27 6.82
N SER A 207 17.50 -4.60 6.45
CA SER A 207 16.31 -5.19 5.81
C SER A 207 16.41 -5.39 4.30
N GLU A 208 17.57 -5.19 3.68
CA GLU A 208 17.71 -5.29 2.21
C GLU A 208 17.23 -6.65 1.69
N GLY A 209 16.33 -6.64 0.71
CA GLY A 209 15.72 -7.85 0.13
C GLY A 209 14.53 -8.43 0.89
N ALA A 210 14.20 -7.94 2.08
CA ALA A 210 13.14 -8.51 2.92
C ALA A 210 11.76 -8.52 2.26
N ALA A 211 11.41 -7.48 1.50
CA ALA A 211 10.14 -7.41 0.80
C ALA A 211 10.05 -8.48 -0.30
N GLN A 212 11.12 -8.67 -1.06
CA GLN A 212 11.17 -9.70 -2.10
C GLN A 212 11.09 -11.10 -1.50
N GLU A 213 11.88 -11.40 -0.47
CA GLU A 213 11.86 -12.70 0.22
C GLU A 213 10.48 -13.03 0.80
N MET A 214 9.83 -12.04 1.42
CA MET A 214 8.49 -12.20 1.94
C MET A 214 7.47 -12.40 0.81
N ALA A 215 7.57 -11.66 -0.30
CA ALA A 215 6.72 -11.81 -1.48
C ALA A 215 6.86 -13.20 -2.11
N GLU A 216 8.10 -13.71 -2.26
CA GLU A 216 8.36 -15.06 -2.74
C GLU A 216 7.75 -16.12 -1.81
N THR A 217 7.86 -15.92 -0.50
CA THR A 217 7.25 -16.82 0.49
C THR A 217 5.73 -16.84 0.37
N ILE A 218 5.08 -15.68 0.22
CA ILE A 218 3.62 -15.57 0.04
C ILE A 218 3.18 -16.20 -1.29
N ASN A 219 3.91 -15.93 -2.38
CA ASN A 219 3.59 -16.46 -3.70
C ASN A 219 3.75 -17.99 -3.77
N ASN A 220 4.63 -18.58 -2.97
CA ASN A 220 4.80 -20.03 -2.88
C ASN A 220 3.77 -20.71 -1.96
N THR A 221 2.71 -20.01 -1.57
CA THR A 221 1.60 -20.58 -0.80
C THR A 221 0.42 -20.92 -1.71
N LEU A 222 -0.46 -21.81 -1.25
CA LEU A 222 -1.73 -22.10 -1.96
C LEU A 222 -2.55 -20.83 -2.21
N LYS A 223 -2.50 -19.85 -1.30
CA LYS A 223 -3.15 -18.54 -1.52
C LYS A 223 -2.51 -17.79 -2.69
N GLY A 224 -1.18 -17.78 -2.77
CA GLY A 224 -0.46 -17.18 -3.90
C GLY A 224 -0.82 -17.83 -5.23
N ASP A 225 -0.95 -19.16 -5.27
CA ASP A 225 -1.37 -19.91 -6.45
C ASP A 225 -2.80 -19.54 -6.89
N ILE A 226 -3.71 -19.38 -5.91
CA ILE A 226 -5.10 -18.96 -6.18
C ILE A 226 -5.13 -17.51 -6.67
N ASP A 227 -4.38 -16.60 -6.05
CA ASP A 227 -4.30 -15.21 -6.44
C ASP A 227 -3.68 -15.07 -7.86
N GLY A 228 -2.67 -15.87 -8.18
CA GLY A 228 -2.09 -16.00 -9.53
C GLY A 228 -3.10 -16.48 -10.58
N LEU A 229 -3.91 -17.47 -10.23
CA LEU A 229 -4.99 -17.96 -11.09
C LEU A 229 -6.05 -16.86 -11.33
N MET A 230 -6.45 -16.15 -10.29
CA MET A 230 -7.40 -15.04 -10.39
C MET A 230 -6.87 -13.91 -11.26
N GLY A 231 -5.59 -13.54 -11.12
CA GLY A 231 -4.91 -12.55 -11.97
C GLY A 231 -4.85 -12.98 -13.44
N SER A 232 -4.62 -14.26 -13.69
CA SER A 232 -4.66 -14.82 -15.04
C SER A 232 -6.06 -14.73 -15.67
N LEU A 233 -7.11 -15.00 -14.89
CA LEU A 233 -8.50 -14.86 -15.31
C LEU A 233 -8.86 -13.39 -15.60
N GLU A 234 -8.38 -12.45 -14.80
CA GLU A 234 -8.58 -11.02 -15.02
C GLU A 234 -7.88 -10.54 -16.29
N THR A 235 -6.65 -10.97 -16.52
CA THR A 235 -5.90 -10.69 -17.76
C THR A 235 -6.62 -11.22 -18.98
N LEU A 236 -7.19 -12.43 -18.90
CA LEU A 236 -8.02 -13.03 -19.91
C LEU A 236 -9.29 -12.19 -20.20
N GLY A 237 -9.92 -11.68 -19.12
CA GLY A 237 -11.07 -10.77 -19.23
C GLY A 237 -10.72 -9.46 -19.96
N ILE A 238 -9.56 -8.89 -19.68
CA ILE A 238 -9.05 -7.68 -20.34
C ILE A 238 -8.79 -7.97 -21.84
N ALA A 239 -8.08 -9.05 -22.17
CA ALA A 239 -7.79 -9.44 -23.54
C ALA A 239 -9.08 -9.70 -24.34
N PHE A 240 -10.09 -10.34 -23.71
CA PHE A 240 -11.41 -10.52 -24.30
C PHE A 240 -12.09 -9.17 -24.59
N TYR A 241 -12.12 -8.27 -23.60
CA TYR A 241 -12.69 -6.94 -23.79
C TYR A 241 -12.00 -6.18 -24.92
N GLU A 242 -10.68 -6.20 -24.98
CA GLU A 242 -9.92 -5.54 -26.05
C GLU A 242 -10.23 -6.14 -27.42
N SER A 243 -10.34 -7.47 -27.53
CA SER A 243 -10.64 -8.16 -28.80
C SER A 243 -12.04 -7.84 -29.36
N ILE A 244 -13.04 -7.57 -28.49
CA ILE A 244 -14.42 -7.24 -28.91
C ILE A 244 -14.68 -5.72 -28.92
N SER A 245 -13.83 -4.89 -28.33
CA SER A 245 -14.09 -3.45 -28.20
C SER A 245 -14.11 -2.72 -29.54
N ASP A 246 -13.20 -3.04 -30.46
CA ASP A 246 -13.16 -2.43 -31.79
C ASP A 246 -14.28 -2.89 -32.69
N PRO A 247 -14.61 -4.19 -32.79
CA PRO A 247 -15.84 -4.66 -33.46
C PRO A 247 -17.12 -4.01 -32.90
N LEU A 248 -17.22 -3.85 -31.56
CA LEU A 248 -18.38 -3.25 -30.94
C LEU A 248 -18.48 -1.73 -31.21
N LYS A 249 -17.36 -0.99 -31.14
CA LYS A 249 -17.31 0.42 -31.56
C LYS A 249 -17.71 0.61 -33.02
N ASN A 250 -17.20 -0.23 -33.92
CA ASN A 250 -17.55 -0.17 -35.31
C ASN A 250 -19.05 -0.45 -35.53
N ALA A 251 -19.64 -1.41 -34.84
CA ALA A 251 -21.06 -1.69 -34.87
C ALA A 251 -21.91 -0.49 -34.41
N VAL A 252 -21.52 0.16 -33.32
CA VAL A 252 -22.19 1.37 -32.79
C VAL A 252 -22.07 2.53 -33.79
N GLN A 253 -20.89 2.80 -34.34
CA GLN A 253 -20.68 3.86 -35.33
C GLN A 253 -21.48 3.61 -36.62
N THR A 254 -21.56 2.35 -37.04
CA THR A 254 -22.39 1.94 -38.17
C THR A 254 -23.87 2.19 -37.91
N ALA A 255 -24.36 1.85 -36.71
CA ALA A 255 -25.73 2.12 -36.29
C ALA A 255 -26.03 3.63 -36.24
N GLU A 256 -25.13 4.44 -35.71
CA GLU A 256 -25.23 5.91 -35.73
C GLU A 256 -25.27 6.44 -37.20
N GLY A 257 -24.46 5.87 -38.09
CA GLY A 257 -24.49 6.16 -39.51
C GLY A 257 -25.86 5.91 -40.14
N TYR A 258 -26.48 4.80 -39.80
CA TYR A 258 -27.82 4.44 -40.29
C TYR A 258 -28.91 5.39 -39.76
N VAL A 259 -28.84 5.74 -38.46
CA VAL A 259 -29.78 6.73 -37.92
C VAL A 259 -29.65 8.08 -38.63
N ASN A 260 -28.43 8.55 -38.86
CA ASN A 260 -28.18 9.79 -39.58
C ASN A 260 -28.66 9.75 -41.04
N GLN A 261 -28.52 8.61 -41.71
CA GLN A 261 -29.06 8.42 -43.07
C GLN A 261 -30.59 8.48 -43.08
N LEU A 262 -31.25 7.77 -42.16
CA LEU A 262 -32.71 7.79 -42.04
C LEU A 262 -33.23 9.21 -41.75
N THR A 263 -32.55 9.95 -40.90
CA THR A 263 -32.89 11.35 -40.60
C THR A 263 -32.81 12.25 -41.84
N LYS A 264 -31.74 12.12 -42.61
CA LYS A 264 -31.60 12.86 -43.89
C LYS A 264 -32.63 12.49 -44.92
N ILE A 265 -32.96 11.20 -45.09
CA ILE A 265 -33.99 10.72 -45.99
C ILE A 265 -35.37 11.27 -45.57
N PHE A 266 -35.64 11.26 -44.27
CA PHE A 266 -36.89 11.79 -43.76
C PHE A 266 -37.01 13.31 -43.99
N GLU A 267 -35.93 14.06 -43.79
CA GLU A 267 -35.91 15.50 -44.02
C GLU A 267 -36.09 15.87 -45.51
N SER A 268 -35.55 15.05 -46.42
CA SER A 268 -35.59 15.34 -47.85
C SER A 268 -36.81 14.77 -48.59
N GLU A 269 -37.27 13.57 -48.22
CA GLU A 269 -38.27 12.82 -48.96
C GLU A 269 -39.51 12.44 -48.13
N GLY A 270 -39.53 12.83 -46.84
CA GLY A 270 -40.63 12.56 -45.93
C GLY A 270 -40.86 11.06 -45.67
N LEU A 271 -42.09 10.71 -45.28
CA LEU A 271 -42.43 9.31 -44.93
C LEU A 271 -42.30 8.33 -46.10
N GLY A 272 -42.44 8.78 -47.35
CA GLY A 272 -42.31 7.93 -48.53
C GLY A 272 -40.89 7.46 -48.78
N GLY A 273 -39.91 8.34 -48.64
CA GLY A 273 -38.48 8.04 -48.74
C GLY A 273 -37.99 7.17 -47.59
N LEU A 274 -38.54 7.39 -46.36
CA LEU A 274 -38.20 6.61 -45.19
C LEU A 274 -38.49 5.11 -45.36
N ALA A 275 -39.62 4.75 -45.97
CA ALA A 275 -39.96 3.36 -46.20
C ALA A 275 -39.00 2.64 -47.17
N ALA A 276 -38.54 3.34 -48.22
CA ALA A 276 -37.52 2.82 -49.14
C ALA A 276 -36.11 2.76 -48.49
N GLY A 277 -35.76 3.76 -47.69
CA GLY A 277 -34.47 3.84 -46.97
C GLY A 277 -34.29 2.76 -45.92
N ILE A 278 -35.34 2.38 -45.21
CA ILE A 278 -35.29 1.28 -44.20
C ILE A 278 -34.90 -0.06 -44.88
N GLY A 279 -35.41 -0.35 -46.06
CA GLY A 279 -35.07 -1.59 -46.79
C GLY A 279 -33.57 -1.66 -47.15
N SER A 280 -32.98 -0.57 -47.61
CA SER A 280 -31.56 -0.48 -47.94
C SER A 280 -30.71 -0.65 -46.69
N ILE A 281 -31.04 0.07 -45.62
CA ILE A 281 -30.29 0.04 -44.33
C ILE A 281 -30.35 -1.33 -43.68
N LEU A 282 -31.49 -2.03 -43.72
CA LEU A 282 -31.60 -3.40 -43.22
C LEU A 282 -30.69 -4.37 -44.03
N SER A 283 -30.58 -4.20 -45.32
CA SER A 283 -29.68 -5.00 -46.16
C SER A 283 -28.20 -4.76 -45.80
N ASP A 284 -27.82 -3.49 -45.64
CA ASP A 284 -26.44 -3.10 -45.27
C ASP A 284 -26.09 -3.55 -43.85
N ALA A 285 -27.05 -3.48 -42.92
CA ALA A 285 -26.85 -3.95 -41.54
C ALA A 285 -26.65 -5.47 -41.46
N VAL A 286 -27.44 -6.24 -42.22
CA VAL A 286 -27.27 -7.71 -42.29
C VAL A 286 -25.90 -8.06 -42.90
N THR A 287 -25.47 -7.35 -43.93
CA THR A 287 -24.17 -7.56 -44.56
C THR A 287 -23.03 -7.24 -43.60
N SER A 288 -23.12 -6.11 -42.89
CA SER A 288 -22.11 -5.70 -41.90
C SER A 288 -21.97 -6.68 -40.73
N ILE A 289 -23.08 -7.25 -40.24
CA ILE A 289 -23.07 -8.30 -39.20
C ILE A 289 -22.44 -9.58 -39.75
N ALA A 290 -22.77 -9.99 -40.98
CA ALA A 290 -22.20 -11.17 -41.61
C ALA A 290 -20.67 -11.04 -41.82
N ASP A 291 -20.22 -9.86 -42.21
CA ASP A 291 -18.79 -9.57 -42.40
C ASP A 291 -18.00 -9.52 -41.06
N SER A 292 -18.64 -9.16 -39.96
CA SER A 292 -18.02 -9.10 -38.62
C SER A 292 -18.01 -10.48 -37.92
N ALA A 293 -18.88 -11.40 -38.28
CA ALA A 293 -19.01 -12.71 -37.63
C ALA A 293 -17.73 -13.56 -37.65
N PRO A 294 -16.94 -13.62 -38.74
CA PRO A 294 -15.68 -14.38 -38.75
C PRO A 294 -14.67 -13.88 -37.74
N ALA A 295 -14.51 -12.57 -37.61
CA ALA A 295 -13.56 -11.97 -36.63
C ALA A 295 -13.99 -12.26 -35.18
N MET A 296 -15.29 -12.29 -34.90
CA MET A 296 -15.80 -12.65 -33.57
C MET A 296 -15.58 -14.13 -33.26
N ILE A 297 -15.69 -15.01 -34.24
CA ILE A 297 -15.42 -16.45 -34.09
C ILE A 297 -13.92 -16.69 -33.85
N GLU A 298 -13.07 -15.99 -34.59
CA GLU A 298 -11.60 -16.08 -34.43
C GLU A 298 -11.16 -15.61 -33.06
N ALA A 299 -11.66 -14.46 -32.60
CA ALA A 299 -11.39 -13.95 -31.24
C ALA A 299 -11.86 -14.92 -30.12
N ALA A 300 -13.02 -15.57 -30.32
CA ALA A 300 -13.51 -16.56 -29.35
C ALA A 300 -12.65 -17.85 -29.38
N ALA A 301 -12.14 -18.26 -30.55
CA ALA A 301 -11.25 -19.42 -30.65
C ALA A 301 -9.89 -19.16 -30.03
N ASP A 302 -9.31 -17.97 -30.22
CA ASP A 302 -8.05 -17.53 -29.59
C ASP A 302 -8.19 -17.50 -28.08
N LEU A 303 -9.33 -17.04 -27.57
CA LEU A 303 -9.62 -17.00 -26.14
C LEU A 303 -9.69 -18.40 -25.52
N VAL A 304 -10.37 -19.33 -26.17
CA VAL A 304 -10.45 -20.74 -25.72
C VAL A 304 -9.08 -21.40 -25.76
N SER A 305 -8.26 -21.11 -26.78
CA SER A 305 -6.89 -21.62 -26.87
C SER A 305 -6.00 -21.07 -25.76
N SER A 306 -6.03 -19.75 -25.50
CA SER A 306 -5.27 -19.12 -24.43
C SER A 306 -5.67 -19.64 -23.04
N PHE A 307 -6.96 -19.89 -22.83
CA PHE A 307 -7.47 -20.48 -21.60
C PHE A 307 -6.99 -21.93 -21.41
N ALA A 308 -7.01 -22.72 -22.48
CA ALA A 308 -6.52 -24.08 -22.42
C ALA A 308 -5.01 -24.16 -22.18
N GLU A 309 -4.22 -23.25 -22.78
CA GLU A 309 -2.79 -23.11 -22.55
C GLU A 309 -2.50 -22.70 -21.10
N GLY A 310 -3.22 -21.70 -20.57
CA GLY A 310 -3.09 -21.27 -19.19
C GLY A 310 -3.40 -22.38 -18.16
N ILE A 311 -4.42 -23.20 -18.41
CA ILE A 311 -4.70 -24.37 -17.58
C ILE A 311 -3.58 -25.42 -17.72
N ALA A 312 -3.08 -25.67 -18.92
CA ALA A 312 -2.05 -26.66 -19.16
C ALA A 312 -0.72 -26.30 -18.51
N GLU A 313 -0.34 -25.03 -18.55
CA GLU A 313 0.86 -24.49 -17.89
C GLU A 313 0.79 -24.56 -16.36
N ASN A 314 -0.38 -24.34 -15.78
CA ASN A 314 -0.59 -24.35 -14.34
C ASN A 314 -1.08 -25.73 -13.80
N ALA A 315 -1.35 -26.70 -14.66
CA ALA A 315 -1.81 -28.03 -14.26
C ALA A 315 -0.86 -28.74 -13.27
N PRO A 316 0.47 -28.65 -13.38
CA PRO A 316 1.37 -29.25 -12.40
C PRO A 316 1.19 -28.68 -10.99
N ALA A 317 1.07 -27.35 -10.87
CA ALA A 317 0.88 -26.66 -9.59
C ALA A 317 -0.51 -26.99 -8.98
N LEU A 318 -1.55 -27.04 -9.79
CA LEU A 318 -2.90 -27.43 -9.37
C LEU A 318 -2.97 -28.89 -8.88
N LEU A 319 -2.23 -29.81 -9.54
CA LEU A 319 -2.13 -31.22 -9.13
C LEU A 319 -1.36 -31.36 -7.80
N GLU A 320 -0.27 -30.63 -7.63
CA GLU A 320 0.52 -30.63 -6.41
C GLU A 320 -0.28 -30.04 -5.23
N ALA A 321 -1.01 -28.96 -5.44
CA ALA A 321 -1.94 -28.40 -4.45
C ALA A 321 -3.06 -29.39 -4.08
N ALA A 322 -3.64 -30.08 -5.03
CA ALA A 322 -4.69 -31.09 -4.77
C ALA A 322 -4.18 -32.30 -3.98
N VAL A 323 -2.94 -32.73 -4.21
CA VAL A 323 -2.29 -33.83 -3.47
C VAL A 323 -1.97 -33.42 -2.03
N ASN A 324 -1.65 -32.16 -1.77
CA ASN A 324 -1.32 -31.65 -0.44
C ASN A 324 -2.57 -31.38 0.44
N ILE A 325 -3.78 -31.40 -0.13
CA ILE A 325 -5.05 -31.19 0.58
C ILE A 325 -5.70 -32.55 1.00
N GLY A 326 -5.30 -33.67 0.39
CA GLY A 326 -5.79 -35.02 0.70
C GLY A 326 -4.90 -35.76 1.68
#